data_fa0d58e69b468579abc205babf08ef35
#
_entry.id   fa0d58e69b468579abc205babf08ef35
#
_cell.length_a   1.000
_cell.length_b   1.000
_cell.length_c   1.000
_cell.angle_alpha   90.00
_cell.angle_beta   90.00
_cell.angle_gamma   90.00
#
_symmetry.space_group_name_H-M   'P 1'
#
loop_
_entity.id
_entity.type
_entity.pdbx_description
1 polymer ?
#
loop_
_entity_poly.entity_id
_entity_poly.type
_entity_poly.pdbx_seq_one_letter_code
_entity_poly.pdbx_strand_id
1 'polypeptide(L)'
;YAQDYDEGALEMTVREDSGWKRVHGDVFRPCEHLTWYAVLMGNGAHLAFTIVVCLLAILLASSYVGHDRVLTLMLSTYVLGFVVNGFVSGSVYKQAFFPRSSPAWQRAMLLSCVLLPATVLAGYLLLCSVSILYGTLAAFPLRNVCVLCLLCTFVCLPLHTLGTILGRS
;
A
#
# COMPACT_ATOMS: atom_id res chain seq x y z
N TYR A 1 -9.33 -61.68 -13.58
CA TYR A 1 -8.78 -61.27 -12.23
C TYR A 1 -7.60 -60.31 -12.35
N ALA A 2 -6.70 -60.38 -13.31
CA ALA A 2 -5.56 -59.47 -13.46
C ALA A 2 -5.98 -58.12 -14.09
N GLN A 3 -6.96 -58.07 -14.97
CA GLN A 3 -7.48 -56.87 -15.60
C GLN A 3 -8.25 -55.98 -14.62
N ASP A 4 -9.00 -56.54 -13.68
CA ASP A 4 -9.75 -55.76 -12.67
C ASP A 4 -8.82 -55.02 -11.69
N TYR A 5 -7.62 -55.58 -11.42
CA TYR A 5 -6.63 -54.89 -10.57
C TYR A 5 -5.97 -53.70 -11.27
N ASP A 6 -5.76 -53.78 -12.57
CA ASP A 6 -5.14 -52.69 -13.36
C ASP A 6 -6.09 -51.52 -13.57
N GLU A 7 -7.39 -51.77 -13.79
CA GLU A 7 -8.41 -50.71 -13.90
C GLU A 7 -8.61 -49.97 -12.59
N GLY A 8 -8.64 -50.66 -11.45
CA GLY A 8 -8.74 -50.05 -10.12
C GLY A 8 -7.51 -49.19 -9.74
N ALA A 9 -6.31 -49.63 -10.13
CA ALA A 9 -5.09 -48.86 -9.91
C ALA A 9 -5.03 -47.61 -10.81
N LEU A 10 -5.49 -47.74 -12.06
CA LEU A 10 -5.60 -46.61 -12.99
C LEU A 10 -6.65 -45.58 -12.52
N GLU A 11 -7.81 -46.03 -12.04
CA GLU A 11 -8.82 -45.11 -11.46
C GLU A 11 -8.34 -44.43 -10.20
N MET A 12 -7.58 -45.10 -9.32
CA MET A 12 -6.99 -44.47 -8.14
C MET A 12 -5.97 -43.39 -8.52
N THR A 13 -5.06 -43.66 -9.44
CA THR A 13 -4.06 -42.68 -9.89
C THR A 13 -4.70 -41.46 -10.58
N VAL A 14 -5.70 -41.69 -11.42
CA VAL A 14 -6.46 -40.58 -12.06
C VAL A 14 -7.25 -39.78 -11.04
N ARG A 15 -7.73 -40.40 -9.97
CA ARG A 15 -8.49 -39.75 -8.91
C ARG A 15 -7.59 -38.95 -7.99
N GLU A 16 -6.39 -39.41 -7.68
CA GLU A 16 -5.37 -38.66 -6.92
C GLU A 16 -4.85 -37.46 -7.72
N ASP A 17 -4.56 -37.62 -9.01
CA ASP A 17 -4.15 -36.52 -9.89
C ASP A 17 -5.25 -35.47 -10.04
N SER A 18 -6.53 -35.87 -10.10
CA SER A 18 -7.63 -34.91 -10.16
C SER A 18 -7.84 -34.17 -8.84
N GLY A 19 -7.59 -34.83 -7.70
CA GLY A 19 -7.63 -34.24 -6.37
C GLY A 19 -6.56 -33.15 -6.19
N TRP A 20 -5.33 -33.46 -6.55
CA TRP A 20 -4.20 -32.52 -6.50
C TRP A 20 -4.41 -31.29 -7.40
N LYS A 21 -4.90 -31.49 -8.63
CA LYS A 21 -5.21 -30.38 -9.54
C LYS A 21 -6.28 -29.44 -9.00
N ARG A 22 -7.26 -29.94 -8.27
CA ARG A 22 -8.29 -29.12 -7.61
C ARG A 22 -7.72 -28.35 -6.44
N VAL A 23 -6.93 -29.00 -5.59
CA VAL A 23 -6.30 -28.35 -4.42
C VAL A 23 -5.31 -27.29 -4.86
N HIS A 24 -4.50 -27.55 -5.89
CA HIS A 24 -3.57 -26.59 -6.44
C HIS A 24 -4.29 -25.33 -6.98
N GLY A 25 -5.43 -25.48 -7.63
CA GLY A 25 -6.25 -24.37 -8.12
C GLY A 25 -6.86 -23.53 -7.01
N ASP A 26 -7.19 -24.14 -5.87
CA ASP A 26 -7.78 -23.42 -4.71
C ASP A 26 -6.72 -22.73 -3.84
N VAL A 27 -5.53 -23.30 -3.70
CA VAL A 27 -4.43 -22.70 -2.93
C VAL A 27 -3.93 -21.40 -3.56
N PHE A 28 -3.94 -21.30 -4.89
CA PHE A 28 -3.53 -20.11 -5.64
C PHE A 28 -4.69 -19.20 -6.06
N ARG A 29 -5.86 -19.39 -5.46
CA ARG A 29 -7.00 -18.52 -5.72
C ARG A 29 -6.77 -17.14 -5.11
N PRO A 30 -6.84 -16.04 -5.90
CA PRO A 30 -6.69 -14.69 -5.36
C PRO A 30 -7.80 -14.40 -4.35
N CYS A 31 -7.46 -13.72 -3.25
CA CYS A 31 -8.44 -13.33 -2.24
C CYS A 31 -9.50 -12.38 -2.84
N GLU A 32 -10.74 -12.46 -2.34
CA GLU A 32 -11.88 -11.67 -2.85
C GLU A 32 -11.61 -10.16 -2.84
N HIS A 33 -10.82 -9.67 -1.87
CA HIS A 33 -10.51 -8.25 -1.68
C HIS A 33 -9.06 -7.91 -1.99
N LEU A 34 -8.49 -8.50 -3.03
CA LEU A 34 -7.10 -8.30 -3.41
C LEU A 34 -6.71 -6.84 -3.61
N THR A 35 -7.61 -6.01 -4.15
CA THR A 35 -7.38 -4.57 -4.31
C THR A 35 -7.09 -3.90 -2.96
N TRP A 36 -7.92 -4.16 -1.95
CA TRP A 36 -7.72 -3.63 -0.59
C TRP A 36 -6.46 -4.18 0.07
N TYR A 37 -6.16 -5.46 -0.14
CA TYR A 37 -4.94 -6.08 0.36
C TYR A 37 -3.69 -5.39 -0.21
N ALA A 38 -3.62 -5.19 -1.52
CA ALA A 38 -2.50 -4.50 -2.16
C ALA A 38 -2.37 -3.04 -1.69
N VAL A 39 -3.50 -2.34 -1.54
CA VAL A 39 -3.55 -0.96 -1.01
C VAL A 39 -3.02 -0.88 0.42
N LEU A 40 -3.45 -1.77 1.30
CA LEU A 40 -3.00 -1.79 2.69
C LEU A 40 -1.53 -2.18 2.83
N MET A 41 -1.05 -3.14 2.04
CA MET A 41 0.36 -3.52 2.02
C MET A 41 1.26 -2.38 1.54
N GLY A 42 0.86 -1.66 0.49
CA GLY A 42 1.58 -0.47 0.01
C GLY A 42 1.63 0.64 1.06
N ASN A 43 0.50 0.96 1.68
CA ASN A 43 0.45 2.00 2.73
C ASN A 43 1.21 1.57 4.00
N GLY A 44 1.16 0.30 4.38
CA GLY A 44 1.95 -0.25 5.48
C GLY A 44 3.46 -0.13 5.23
N ALA A 45 3.92 -0.47 4.02
CA ALA A 45 5.32 -0.32 3.62
C ALA A 45 5.77 1.15 3.63
N HIS A 46 4.92 2.08 3.17
CA HIS A 46 5.18 3.51 3.24
C HIS A 46 5.39 3.98 4.68
N LEU A 47 4.48 3.63 5.59
CA LEU A 47 4.58 4.01 7.00
C LEU A 47 5.84 3.41 7.64
N ALA A 48 6.12 2.13 7.41
CA ALA A 48 7.32 1.48 7.91
C ALA A 48 8.60 2.16 7.40
N PHE A 49 8.68 2.45 6.10
CA PHE A 49 9.79 3.18 5.50
C PHE A 49 9.97 4.56 6.15
N THR A 50 8.90 5.33 6.27
CA THR A 50 8.93 6.68 6.87
C THR A 50 9.41 6.62 8.32
N ILE A 51 8.89 5.71 9.14
CA ILE A 51 9.29 5.54 10.54
C ILE A 51 10.76 5.16 10.65
N VAL A 52 11.22 4.17 9.90
CA VAL A 52 12.61 3.69 9.95
C VAL A 52 13.58 4.80 9.54
N VAL A 53 13.32 5.48 8.42
CA VAL A 53 14.20 6.56 7.94
C VAL A 53 14.21 7.74 8.90
N CYS A 54 13.05 8.15 9.44
CA CYS A 54 12.99 9.23 10.43
C CYS A 54 13.73 8.86 11.73
N LEU A 55 13.59 7.63 12.24
CA LEU A 55 14.32 7.19 13.42
C LEU A 55 15.83 7.17 13.18
N LEU A 56 16.28 6.62 12.06
CA LEU A 56 17.71 6.63 11.70
C LEU A 56 18.24 8.05 11.58
N ALA A 57 17.49 8.92 10.94
CA ALA A 57 17.88 10.30 10.78
C ALA A 57 17.97 11.06 12.12
N ILE A 58 17.03 10.84 13.03
CA ILE A 58 17.07 11.42 14.38
C ILE A 58 18.27 10.87 15.16
N LEU A 59 18.55 9.58 15.10
CA LEU A 59 19.69 8.97 15.77
C LEU A 59 21.03 9.50 15.25
N LEU A 60 21.18 9.62 13.92
CA LEU A 60 22.40 10.12 13.29
C LEU A 60 22.58 11.63 13.47
N ALA A 61 21.47 12.37 13.51
CA ALA A 61 21.45 13.83 13.58
C ALA A 61 21.39 14.38 15.02
N SER A 62 21.31 13.54 16.01
CA SER A 62 21.03 13.86 17.42
C SER A 62 21.90 14.98 18.05
N SER A 63 23.07 15.30 17.46
CA SER A 63 23.98 16.30 18.05
C SER A 63 24.01 17.67 17.36
N TYR A 64 23.49 17.78 16.13
CA TYR A 64 23.75 19.00 15.30
C TYR A 64 22.57 19.51 14.46
N VAL A 65 21.38 18.89 14.52
CA VAL A 65 20.27 19.25 13.62
C VAL A 65 19.22 20.09 14.34
N GLY A 66 19.05 21.33 13.88
CA GLY A 66 17.99 22.20 14.35
C GLY A 66 16.60 21.66 14.00
N HIS A 67 15.60 22.05 14.79
CA HIS A 67 14.20 21.59 14.68
C HIS A 67 13.62 21.71 13.26
N ASP A 68 13.96 22.78 12.56
CA ASP A 68 13.51 23.05 11.19
C ASP A 68 14.00 21.99 10.17
N ARG A 69 15.21 21.49 10.37
CA ARG A 69 15.78 20.45 9.49
C ARG A 69 15.11 19.09 9.71
N VAL A 70 14.72 18.79 10.95
CA VAL A 70 14.00 17.55 11.27
C VAL A 70 12.64 17.56 10.57
N LEU A 71 11.90 18.67 10.60
CA LEU A 71 10.62 18.78 9.90
C LEU A 71 10.77 18.63 8.39
N THR A 72 11.77 19.27 7.80
CA THR A 72 12.06 19.14 6.35
C THR A 72 12.41 17.71 5.99
N LEU A 73 13.19 17.03 6.81
CA LEU A 73 13.54 15.64 6.62
C LEU A 73 12.32 14.72 6.70
N MET A 74 11.48 14.90 7.71
CA MET A 74 10.24 14.14 7.86
C MET A 74 9.33 14.31 6.64
N LEU A 75 9.17 15.53 6.16
CA LEU A 75 8.35 15.84 5.00
C LEU A 75 8.92 15.22 3.72
N SER A 76 10.23 15.36 3.50
CA SER A 76 10.89 14.76 2.32
C SER A 76 10.82 13.23 2.33
N THR A 77 11.01 12.61 3.49
CA THR A 77 10.90 11.15 3.66
C THR A 77 9.47 10.68 3.40
N TYR A 78 8.48 11.42 3.90
CA TYR A 78 7.06 11.12 3.64
C TYR A 78 6.74 11.17 2.13
N VAL A 79 7.22 12.18 1.42
CA VAL A 79 7.02 12.31 -0.04
C VAL A 79 7.72 11.17 -0.79
N LEU A 80 8.96 10.83 -0.44
CA LEU A 80 9.67 9.70 -1.03
C LEU A 80 9.00 8.35 -0.75
N GLY A 81 8.36 8.21 0.40
CA GLY A 81 7.60 7.03 0.77
C GLY A 81 6.49 6.66 -0.23
N PHE A 82 5.98 7.63 -1.02
CA PHE A 82 4.99 7.32 -2.07
C PHE A 82 5.55 6.47 -3.20
N VAL A 83 6.84 6.54 -3.48
CA VAL A 83 7.50 5.63 -4.45
C VAL A 83 7.49 4.21 -3.90
N VAL A 84 7.82 4.04 -2.62
CA VAL A 84 7.79 2.73 -1.94
C VAL A 84 6.37 2.17 -1.89
N ASN A 85 5.39 3.00 -1.54
CA ASN A 85 3.97 2.63 -1.56
C ASN A 85 3.55 2.11 -2.95
N GLY A 86 3.83 2.88 -4.00
CA GLY A 86 3.51 2.50 -5.37
C GLY A 86 4.19 1.20 -5.79
N PHE A 87 5.48 1.05 -5.48
CA PHE A 87 6.24 -0.15 -5.80
C PHE A 87 5.66 -1.40 -5.13
N VAL A 88 5.40 -1.35 -3.82
CA VAL A 88 4.87 -2.50 -3.07
C VAL A 88 3.45 -2.83 -3.51
N SER A 89 2.57 -1.84 -3.60
CA SER A 89 1.18 -2.07 -4.04
C SER A 89 1.11 -2.61 -5.47
N GLY A 90 1.95 -2.11 -6.38
CA GLY A 90 2.06 -2.58 -7.75
C GLY A 90 2.58 -4.01 -7.86
N SER A 91 3.62 -4.36 -7.10
CA SER A 91 4.22 -5.71 -7.05
C SER A 91 3.24 -6.74 -6.51
N VAL A 92 2.59 -6.44 -5.37
CA VAL A 92 1.60 -7.33 -4.75
C VAL A 92 0.42 -7.57 -5.69
N TYR A 93 -0.06 -6.51 -6.35
CA TYR A 93 -1.16 -6.63 -7.29
C TYR A 93 -0.78 -7.48 -8.51
N LYS A 94 0.43 -7.31 -9.06
CA LYS A 94 0.95 -8.12 -10.17
C LYS A 94 1.05 -9.60 -9.80
N GLN A 95 1.67 -9.92 -8.67
CA GLN A 95 1.89 -11.30 -8.23
C GLN A 95 0.59 -12.08 -8.05
N ALA A 96 -0.45 -11.43 -7.58
CA ALA A 96 -1.71 -12.06 -7.31
C ALA A 96 -2.62 -12.20 -8.56
N PHE A 97 -2.39 -11.43 -9.63
CA PHE A 97 -3.20 -11.47 -10.86
C PHE A 97 -2.51 -12.15 -12.06
N PHE A 98 -1.30 -12.66 -11.91
CA PHE A 98 -0.67 -13.38 -13.01
C PHE A 98 -1.39 -14.72 -13.28
N PRO A 99 -1.90 -15.01 -14.50
CA PRO A 99 -1.70 -14.39 -15.81
C PRO A 99 -2.86 -13.49 -16.33
N ARG A 100 -3.81 -13.07 -15.51
CA ARG A 100 -4.96 -12.25 -15.95
C ARG A 100 -4.65 -10.76 -15.83
N SER A 101 -4.60 -10.06 -16.97
CA SER A 101 -4.58 -8.59 -16.99
C SER A 101 -5.94 -8.05 -16.53
N SER A 102 -6.02 -7.60 -15.28
CA SER A 102 -7.22 -6.95 -14.76
C SER A 102 -7.15 -5.44 -15.03
N PRO A 103 -8.19 -4.82 -15.60
CA PRO A 103 -8.25 -3.37 -15.80
C PRO A 103 -8.36 -2.58 -14.47
N ALA A 104 -8.58 -3.26 -13.35
CA ALA A 104 -8.79 -2.64 -12.04
C ALA A 104 -7.51 -2.17 -11.34
N TRP A 105 -6.30 -2.37 -11.90
CA TRP A 105 -5.05 -1.93 -11.29
C TRP A 105 -4.98 -0.41 -11.09
N GLN A 106 -5.59 0.37 -11.99
CA GLN A 106 -5.64 1.83 -11.88
C GLN A 106 -6.44 2.27 -10.64
N ARG A 107 -7.52 1.57 -10.32
CA ARG A 107 -8.29 1.81 -9.08
C ARG A 107 -7.48 1.51 -7.84
N ALA A 108 -6.74 0.39 -7.83
CA ALA A 108 -5.85 0.05 -6.73
C ALA A 108 -4.77 1.11 -6.53
N MET A 109 -4.17 1.59 -7.61
CA MET A 109 -3.17 2.66 -7.61
C MET A 109 -3.73 3.95 -7.02
N LEU A 110 -4.88 4.42 -7.50
CA LEU A 110 -5.50 5.65 -7.00
C LEU A 110 -5.91 5.53 -5.53
N LEU A 111 -6.52 4.42 -5.14
CA LEU A 111 -6.89 4.17 -3.74
C LEU A 111 -5.66 4.15 -2.82
N SER A 112 -4.58 3.50 -3.25
CA SER A 112 -3.33 3.45 -2.49
C SER A 112 -2.70 4.83 -2.31
N CYS A 113 -2.74 5.67 -3.34
CA CYS A 113 -2.21 7.03 -3.28
C CYS A 113 -3.04 7.95 -2.38
N VAL A 114 -4.37 7.83 -2.40
CA VAL A 114 -5.29 8.73 -1.69
C VAL A 114 -5.50 8.33 -0.23
N LEU A 115 -5.41 7.05 0.11
CA LEU A 115 -5.77 6.53 1.44
C LEU A 115 -4.95 7.20 2.56
N LEU A 116 -3.64 7.30 2.42
CA LEU A 116 -2.76 7.89 3.43
C LEU A 116 -3.01 9.40 3.63
N PRO A 117 -2.98 10.24 2.58
CA PRO A 117 -3.32 11.66 2.74
C PRO A 117 -4.74 11.88 3.28
N ALA A 118 -5.70 11.05 2.88
CA ALA A 118 -7.08 11.14 3.38
C ALA A 118 -7.18 10.83 4.87
N THR A 119 -6.46 9.82 5.37
CA THR A 119 -6.46 9.50 6.81
C THR A 119 -5.79 10.59 7.63
N VAL A 120 -4.69 11.17 7.15
CA VAL A 120 -4.01 12.31 7.80
C VAL A 120 -4.94 13.53 7.84
N LEU A 121 -5.60 13.84 6.71
CA LEU A 121 -6.55 14.94 6.63
C LEU A 121 -7.75 14.74 7.56
N ALA A 122 -8.31 13.53 7.61
CA ALA A 122 -9.43 13.21 8.51
C ALA A 122 -9.02 13.39 9.99
N GLY A 123 -7.85 12.91 10.38
CA GLY A 123 -7.30 13.11 11.73
C GLY A 123 -7.10 14.59 12.05
N TYR A 124 -6.58 15.37 11.12
CA TYR A 124 -6.45 16.81 11.26
C TYR A 124 -7.79 17.53 11.44
N LEU A 125 -8.81 17.17 10.64
CA LEU A 125 -10.16 17.75 10.75
C LEU A 125 -10.82 17.41 12.09
N LEU A 126 -10.60 16.18 12.60
CA LEU A 126 -11.05 15.80 13.94
C LEU A 126 -10.40 16.66 15.03
N LEU A 127 -9.07 16.86 14.97
CA LEU A 127 -8.36 17.73 15.91
C LEU A 127 -8.84 19.17 15.83
N CYS A 128 -9.08 19.70 14.64
CA CYS A 128 -9.66 21.02 14.45
C CYS A 128 -11.06 21.14 15.05
N SER A 129 -11.92 20.15 14.88
CA SER A 129 -13.28 20.18 15.45
C SER A 129 -13.24 20.19 16.97
N VAL A 130 -12.37 19.39 17.59
CA VAL A 130 -12.14 19.43 19.04
C VAL A 130 -11.61 20.78 19.50
N SER A 131 -10.65 21.37 18.79
CA SER A 131 -10.07 22.68 19.09
C SER A 131 -11.12 23.79 19.09
N ILE A 132 -12.05 23.76 18.13
CA ILE A 132 -13.15 24.71 18.04
C ILE A 132 -14.11 24.54 19.22
N LEU A 133 -14.44 23.32 19.63
CA LEU A 133 -15.31 23.03 20.77
C LEU A 133 -14.72 23.57 22.10
N TYR A 134 -13.41 23.52 22.25
CA TYR A 134 -12.72 24.04 23.44
C TYR A 134 -12.34 25.53 23.34
N GLY A 135 -12.74 26.22 22.27
CA GLY A 135 -12.49 27.68 22.09
C GLY A 135 -11.01 28.05 21.96
N THR A 136 -10.15 27.10 21.60
CA THR A 136 -8.73 27.36 21.41
C THR A 136 -8.48 27.93 20.00
N LEU A 137 -7.76 29.05 19.91
CA LEU A 137 -7.42 29.75 18.65
C LEU A 137 -6.40 28.98 17.78
N ALA A 138 -6.10 27.74 18.11
CA ALA A 138 -5.13 26.89 17.39
C ALA A 138 -5.70 26.26 16.10
N ALA A 139 -6.87 26.73 15.62
CA ALA A 139 -7.39 26.28 14.34
C ALA A 139 -6.52 26.82 13.20
N PHE A 140 -5.75 25.93 12.58
CA PHE A 140 -4.97 26.24 11.40
C PHE A 140 -5.88 26.78 10.28
N PRO A 141 -5.49 27.83 9.53
CA PRO A 141 -6.35 28.37 8.50
C PRO A 141 -6.62 27.32 7.41
N LEU A 142 -7.88 27.07 7.12
CA LEU A 142 -8.36 26.08 6.15
C LEU A 142 -7.67 26.25 4.78
N ARG A 143 -7.35 27.49 4.42
CA ARG A 143 -6.61 27.83 3.20
C ARG A 143 -5.27 27.09 3.10
N ASN A 144 -4.48 27.07 4.18
CA ASN A 144 -3.16 26.44 4.20
C ASN A 144 -3.27 24.93 4.05
N VAL A 145 -4.31 24.32 4.62
CA VAL A 145 -4.58 22.88 4.46
C VAL A 145 -4.94 22.53 3.01
N CYS A 146 -5.79 23.34 2.38
CA CYS A 146 -6.14 23.15 0.97
C CYS A 146 -4.93 23.27 0.05
N VAL A 147 -4.07 24.28 0.27
CA VAL A 147 -2.83 24.46 -0.51
C VAL A 147 -1.89 23.28 -0.29
N LEU A 148 -1.73 22.81 0.96
CA LEU A 148 -0.89 21.66 1.27
C LEU A 148 -1.43 20.37 0.59
N CYS A 149 -2.73 20.14 0.64
CA CYS A 149 -3.37 18.99 -0.03
C CYS A 149 -3.16 19.04 -1.54
N LEU A 150 -3.30 20.20 -2.18
CA LEU A 150 -3.06 20.39 -3.61
C LEU A 150 -1.60 20.09 -3.98
N LEU A 151 -0.64 20.65 -3.24
CA LEU A 151 0.78 20.40 -3.46
C LEU A 151 1.13 18.92 -3.25
N CYS A 152 0.64 18.32 -2.16
CA CYS A 152 0.85 16.89 -1.91
C CYS A 152 0.28 16.05 -3.04
N THR A 153 -0.93 16.32 -3.51
CA THR A 153 -1.55 15.56 -4.61
C THR A 153 -0.73 15.71 -5.89
N PHE A 154 -0.28 16.93 -6.23
CA PHE A 154 0.47 17.19 -7.45
C PHE A 154 1.86 16.55 -7.47
N VAL A 155 2.51 16.39 -6.30
CA VAL A 155 3.84 15.77 -6.17
C VAL A 155 3.72 14.27 -5.91
N CYS A 156 2.82 13.85 -5.04
CA CYS A 156 2.71 12.46 -4.62
C CYS A 156 2.14 11.55 -5.71
N LEU A 157 1.19 12.03 -6.52
CA LEU A 157 0.63 11.25 -7.64
C LEU A 157 1.70 10.79 -8.64
N PRO A 158 2.55 11.67 -9.22
CA PRO A 158 3.57 11.22 -10.16
C PRO A 158 4.60 10.28 -9.52
N LEU A 159 5.01 10.53 -8.28
CA LEU A 159 5.93 9.64 -7.57
C LEU A 159 5.32 8.25 -7.33
N HIS A 160 4.07 8.20 -6.90
CA HIS A 160 3.35 6.96 -6.70
C HIS A 160 3.14 6.17 -8.00
N THR A 161 2.80 6.87 -9.09
CA THR A 161 2.67 6.22 -10.41
C THR A 161 3.99 5.64 -10.90
N LEU A 162 5.09 6.36 -10.74
CA LEU A 162 6.43 5.84 -11.05
C LEU A 162 6.74 4.57 -10.25
N GLY A 163 6.49 4.60 -8.93
CA GLY A 163 6.64 3.43 -8.07
C GLY A 163 5.79 2.24 -8.55
N THR A 164 4.52 2.49 -8.89
CA THR A 164 3.61 1.44 -9.35
C THR A 164 4.06 0.84 -10.70
N ILE A 165 4.57 1.64 -11.62
CA ILE A 165 5.09 1.16 -12.90
C ILE A 165 6.32 0.28 -12.66
N LEU A 166 7.25 0.72 -11.82
CA LEU A 166 8.44 -0.05 -11.45
C LEU A 166 8.09 -1.36 -10.73
N GLY A 167 7.09 -1.34 -9.85
CA GLY A 167 6.63 -2.54 -9.14
C GLY A 167 5.91 -3.55 -10.05
N ARG A 168 5.44 -3.11 -11.23
CA ARG A 168 4.78 -3.95 -12.23
C ARG A 168 5.70 -4.40 -13.37
N SER A 169 6.83 -3.77 -13.56
CA SER A 169 7.83 -4.24 -14.56
C SER A 169 8.44 -5.57 -14.14
#